data_ac97197eed02b048a8819d7101ef775e
#
_entry.id   ac97197eed02b048a8819d7101ef775e
#
_cell.length_a   1.000
_cell.length_b   1.000
_cell.length_c   1.000
_cell.angle_alpha   90.00
_cell.angle_beta   90.00
_cell.angle_gamma   90.00
#
_symmetry.space_group_name_H-M   'P 1'
#
loop_
_entity.id
_entity.type
_entity.pdbx_description
1 polymer ?
#
loop_
_entity_poly.entity_id
_entity_poly.type
_entity_poly.pdbx_seq_one_letter_code
_entity_poly.pdbx_strand_id
1 'polypeptide(L)'
;LITMFSLSGDRKDMVSNLAELNITPVSTSYEYEPCAMLKARESYIKERDGVYTKNPFEDMDSIISGIMKKKGTMNIAICPTITADDLKEYQSADKREVVQAVSEIIDNRIYSNYRLFSNNFIAYDWLSGTSTFKSHYNDKQKDTFKAYTDKIFCKLLD
;
A
#
# COMPACT_ATOMS: atom_id res chain seq x y z
N LEU A 1 2.47 12.94 10.66
CA LEU A 1 1.49 12.23 11.48
C LEU A 1 2.13 11.74 12.79
N ILE A 2 3.18 10.89 12.76
CA ILE A 2 3.90 10.37 13.94
C ILE A 2 4.38 11.53 14.82
N THR A 3 4.92 12.58 14.24
CA THR A 3 5.34 13.79 14.95
C THR A 3 4.19 14.49 15.67
N MET A 4 2.98 14.47 15.12
CA MET A 4 1.80 15.04 15.79
C MET A 4 1.39 14.19 16.99
N PHE A 5 1.39 12.88 16.83
CA PHE A 5 1.07 11.96 17.93
C PHE A 5 2.08 12.05 19.10
N SER A 6 3.36 12.29 18.81
CA SER A 6 4.38 12.45 19.84
C SER A 6 4.24 13.72 20.70
N LEU A 7 3.36 14.65 20.31
CA LEU A 7 3.05 15.85 21.10
C LEU A 7 1.97 15.61 22.16
N SER A 8 1.36 14.44 22.19
CA SER A 8 0.42 14.00 23.21
C SER A 8 1.23 13.60 24.45
N GLY A 9 1.11 14.29 25.57
CA GLY A 9 1.80 14.00 26.82
C GLY A 9 3.00 14.90 27.13
N ASP A 10 3.96 14.42 27.94
CA ASP A 10 5.16 15.17 28.30
C ASP A 10 6.09 15.27 27.09
N ARG A 11 6.39 16.51 26.66
CA ARG A 11 7.24 16.80 25.49
C ARG A 11 8.70 16.32 25.65
N LYS A 12 9.11 15.94 26.85
CA LYS A 12 10.49 15.52 27.14
C LYS A 12 10.73 14.04 26.85
N ASP A 13 9.68 13.21 26.81
CA ASP A 13 9.81 11.78 26.56
C ASP A 13 8.91 11.35 25.40
N MET A 14 9.45 11.52 24.20
CA MET A 14 8.77 11.15 22.96
C MET A 14 8.52 9.65 22.84
N VAL A 15 9.44 8.83 23.33
CA VAL A 15 9.36 7.36 23.24
C VAL A 15 8.22 6.84 24.11
N SER A 16 8.14 7.27 25.35
CA SER A 16 7.02 6.90 26.24
C SER A 16 5.68 7.36 25.70
N ASN A 17 5.60 8.59 25.19
CA ASN A 17 4.37 9.12 24.59
C ASN A 17 3.91 8.27 23.40
N LEU A 18 4.82 7.84 22.53
CA LEU A 18 4.49 6.99 21.38
C LEU A 18 4.11 5.57 21.79
N ALA A 19 4.76 5.02 22.82
CA ALA A 19 4.42 3.70 23.34
C ALA A 19 3.01 3.67 23.99
N GLU A 20 2.64 4.72 24.70
CA GLU A 20 1.30 4.86 25.32
C GLU A 20 0.17 4.95 24.29
N LEU A 21 0.44 5.40 23.06
CA LEU A 21 -0.57 5.49 22.01
C LEU A 21 -1.02 4.13 21.46
N ASN A 22 -0.32 3.04 21.79
CA ASN A 22 -0.65 1.70 21.33
C ASN A 22 -0.83 1.62 19.81
N ILE A 23 0.09 2.23 19.06
CA ILE A 23 0.04 2.28 17.59
C ILE A 23 0.01 0.85 17.05
N THR A 24 -1.08 0.48 16.43
CA THR A 24 -1.28 -0.86 15.85
C THR A 24 -1.42 -0.73 14.34
N PRO A 25 -0.39 -1.11 13.55
CA PRO A 25 -0.48 -1.09 12.10
C PRO A 25 -1.50 -2.12 11.58
N VAL A 26 -2.15 -1.79 10.49
CA VAL A 26 -3.07 -2.70 9.78
C VAL A 26 -2.59 -2.85 8.35
N SER A 27 -2.24 -4.09 7.98
CA SER A 27 -1.88 -4.43 6.61
C SER A 27 -3.13 -4.82 5.83
N THR A 28 -3.37 -4.14 4.71
CA THR A 28 -4.51 -4.44 3.83
C THR A 28 -4.03 -4.67 2.41
N SER A 29 -4.41 -5.78 1.81
CA SER A 29 -4.11 -6.09 0.41
C SER A 29 -5.35 -6.60 -0.34
N TYR A 30 -5.42 -6.28 -1.63
CA TYR A 30 -6.53 -6.65 -2.52
C TYR A 30 -6.02 -7.47 -3.70
N GLU A 31 -6.85 -8.41 -4.17
CA GLU A 31 -6.59 -9.13 -5.40
C GLU A 31 -6.66 -8.20 -6.63
N TYR A 32 -7.62 -7.25 -6.63
CA TYR A 32 -7.77 -6.24 -7.68
C TYR A 32 -7.79 -4.83 -7.08
N GLU A 33 -6.97 -3.94 -7.62
CA GLU A 33 -6.97 -2.54 -7.25
C GLU A 33 -8.24 -1.85 -7.79
N PRO A 34 -9.12 -1.34 -6.92
CA PRO A 34 -10.39 -0.73 -7.37
C PRO A 34 -10.17 0.55 -8.19
N CYS A 35 -9.08 1.26 -8.00
CA CYS A 35 -8.72 2.47 -8.74
C CYS A 35 -7.75 2.19 -9.90
N ALA A 36 -7.49 0.93 -10.28
CA ALA A 36 -6.51 0.57 -11.30
C ALA A 36 -6.68 1.36 -12.60
N MET A 37 -7.91 1.57 -13.07
CA MET A 37 -8.20 2.33 -14.27
C MET A 37 -7.79 3.80 -14.17
N LEU A 38 -8.09 4.45 -13.04
CA LEU A 38 -7.73 5.86 -12.81
C LEU A 38 -6.20 6.02 -12.72
N LYS A 39 -5.54 5.12 -11.99
CA LYS A 39 -4.08 5.09 -11.87
C LYS A 39 -3.38 4.81 -13.21
N ALA A 40 -3.90 3.87 -13.99
CA ALA A 40 -3.36 3.56 -15.31
C ALA A 40 -3.49 4.75 -16.27
N ARG A 41 -4.65 5.44 -16.25
CA ARG A 41 -4.87 6.66 -17.04
C ARG A 41 -3.91 7.78 -16.66
N GLU A 42 -3.76 8.03 -15.36
CA GLU A 42 -2.82 9.04 -14.86
C GLU A 42 -1.39 8.74 -15.32
N SER A 43 -0.93 7.49 -15.16
CA SER A 43 0.40 7.07 -15.56
C SER A 43 0.60 7.19 -17.08
N TYR A 44 -0.38 6.75 -17.86
CA TYR A 44 -0.34 6.83 -19.34
C TYR A 44 -0.24 8.27 -19.84
N ILE A 45 -1.05 9.18 -19.28
CA ILE A 45 -1.03 10.60 -19.66
C ILE A 45 0.29 11.26 -19.24
N LYS A 46 0.80 10.95 -18.03
CA LYS A 46 2.11 11.45 -17.58
C LYS A 46 3.25 11.01 -18.50
N GLU A 47 3.23 9.75 -18.94
CA GLU A 47 4.24 9.22 -19.82
C GLU A 47 4.15 9.85 -21.23
N ARG A 48 2.95 10.02 -21.77
CA ARG A 48 2.71 10.60 -23.09
C ARG A 48 2.97 12.11 -23.16
N ASP A 49 2.45 12.87 -22.17
CA ASP A 49 2.37 14.34 -22.22
C ASP A 49 3.35 15.02 -21.25
N GLY A 50 4.05 14.25 -20.42
CA GLY A 50 4.97 14.74 -19.40
C GLY A 50 4.31 15.32 -18.15
N VAL A 51 3.01 15.62 -18.20
CA VAL A 51 2.24 16.21 -17.10
C VAL A 51 0.83 15.64 -17.06
N TYR A 52 0.28 15.51 -15.86
CA TYR A 52 -1.12 15.15 -15.64
C TYR A 52 -1.78 16.20 -14.73
N THR A 53 -2.87 16.78 -15.19
CA THR A 53 -3.68 17.71 -14.39
C THR A 53 -4.96 17.00 -13.96
N LYS A 54 -5.12 16.84 -12.63
CA LYS A 54 -6.32 16.22 -12.08
C LYS A 54 -7.58 17.04 -12.38
N ASN A 55 -8.65 16.33 -12.72
CA ASN A 55 -9.98 16.93 -12.74
C ASN A 55 -10.42 17.26 -11.30
N PRO A 56 -11.12 18.37 -11.04
CA PRO A 56 -11.60 18.74 -9.70
C PRO A 56 -12.40 17.66 -8.95
N PHE A 57 -13.09 16.75 -9.67
CA PHE A 57 -13.89 15.67 -9.08
C PHE A 57 -13.17 14.32 -9.03
N GLU A 58 -11.94 14.22 -9.51
CA GLU A 58 -11.22 12.95 -9.64
C GLU A 58 -10.90 12.30 -8.29
N ASP A 59 -10.66 13.10 -7.26
CA ASP A 59 -10.43 12.56 -5.92
C ASP A 59 -11.73 11.94 -5.36
N MET A 60 -12.89 12.54 -5.65
CA MET A 60 -14.19 11.97 -5.30
C MET A 60 -14.46 10.67 -6.07
N ASP A 61 -14.17 10.63 -7.37
CA ASP A 61 -14.29 9.44 -8.20
C ASP A 61 -13.39 8.30 -7.69
N SER A 62 -12.20 8.65 -7.21
CA SER A 62 -11.27 7.68 -6.60
C SER A 62 -11.83 7.10 -5.29
N ILE A 63 -12.40 7.94 -4.43
CA ILE A 63 -13.03 7.50 -3.18
C ILE A 63 -14.22 6.59 -3.48
N ILE A 64 -15.13 7.00 -4.36
CA ILE A 64 -16.30 6.21 -4.76
C ILE A 64 -15.85 4.88 -5.39
N SER A 65 -14.88 4.91 -6.29
CA SER A 65 -14.32 3.70 -6.90
C SER A 65 -13.70 2.77 -5.85
N GLY A 66 -12.94 3.34 -4.90
CA GLY A 66 -12.35 2.60 -3.79
C GLY A 66 -13.38 1.88 -2.91
N ILE A 67 -14.57 2.47 -2.73
CA ILE A 67 -15.65 1.87 -1.94
C ILE A 67 -16.44 0.85 -2.78
N MET A 68 -16.87 1.22 -3.97
CA MET A 68 -17.90 0.51 -4.74
C MET A 68 -17.36 -0.58 -5.65
N LYS A 69 -16.13 -0.43 -6.18
CA LYS A 69 -15.61 -1.40 -7.16
C LYS A 69 -15.13 -2.69 -6.51
N LYS A 70 -15.22 -3.76 -7.32
CA LYS A 70 -14.79 -5.10 -6.92
C LYS A 70 -13.30 -5.12 -6.60
N LYS A 71 -12.95 -5.71 -5.45
CA LYS A 71 -11.57 -5.89 -4.97
C LYS A 71 -11.08 -7.34 -5.10
N GLY A 72 -11.98 -8.28 -5.44
CA GLY A 72 -11.70 -9.71 -5.38
C GLY A 72 -11.54 -10.18 -3.93
N THR A 73 -10.55 -11.02 -3.70
CA THR A 73 -10.16 -11.43 -2.35
C THR A 73 -9.45 -10.27 -1.65
N MET A 74 -9.79 -10.07 -0.38
CA MET A 74 -9.13 -9.08 0.48
C MET A 74 -8.42 -9.79 1.63
N ASN A 75 -7.26 -9.30 2.00
CA ASN A 75 -6.58 -9.70 3.22
C ASN A 75 -6.42 -8.47 4.12
N ILE A 76 -6.87 -8.59 5.36
CA ILE A 76 -6.69 -7.58 6.40
C ILE A 76 -6.00 -8.27 7.56
N ALA A 77 -4.80 -7.80 7.91
CA ALA A 77 -4.02 -8.32 9.02
C ALA A 77 -3.78 -7.19 10.04
N ILE A 78 -4.22 -7.42 11.26
CA ILE A 78 -3.90 -6.56 12.41
C ILE A 78 -2.51 -6.96 12.89
N CYS A 79 -1.55 -6.05 12.75
CA CYS A 79 -0.17 -6.31 13.12
C CYS A 79 0.03 -6.15 14.64
N PRO A 80 1.15 -6.63 15.21
CA PRO A 80 1.48 -6.38 16.61
C PRO A 80 1.54 -4.87 16.91
N THR A 81 1.07 -4.48 18.08
CA THR A 81 1.13 -3.09 18.56
C THR A 81 2.57 -2.69 18.85
N ILE A 82 2.95 -1.45 18.54
CA ILE A 82 4.26 -0.89 18.88
C ILE A 82 4.30 -0.67 20.40
N THR A 83 5.29 -1.25 21.05
CA THR A 83 5.48 -1.24 22.51
C THR A 83 6.70 -0.41 22.91
N ALA A 84 6.85 -0.15 24.21
CA ALA A 84 8.05 0.48 24.75
C ALA A 84 9.32 -0.35 24.49
N ASP A 85 9.21 -1.70 24.44
CA ASP A 85 10.33 -2.58 24.14
C ASP A 85 10.84 -2.42 22.70
N ASP A 86 9.96 -2.17 21.74
CA ASP A 86 10.33 -1.89 20.35
C ASP A 86 11.13 -0.60 20.21
N LEU A 87 10.95 0.34 21.15
CA LEU A 87 11.54 1.68 21.11
C LEU A 87 12.65 1.91 22.15
N LYS A 88 13.01 0.90 22.94
CA LYS A 88 13.95 1.03 24.06
C LYS A 88 15.34 1.54 23.65
N GLU A 89 15.82 1.20 22.45
CA GLU A 89 17.11 1.63 21.94
C GLU A 89 17.13 3.12 21.52
N TYR A 90 15.96 3.73 21.39
CA TYR A 90 15.77 5.10 20.90
C TYR A 90 15.46 6.10 22.04
N GLN A 91 15.55 5.70 23.33
CA GLN A 91 15.22 6.57 24.46
C GLN A 91 16.11 7.83 24.54
N SER A 92 17.35 7.73 24.08
CA SER A 92 18.29 8.86 24.05
C SER A 92 18.50 9.43 22.63
N ALA A 93 17.74 8.94 21.66
CA ALA A 93 17.83 9.35 20.27
C ALA A 93 17.17 10.72 20.02
N ASP A 94 17.58 11.37 18.96
CA ASP A 94 16.92 12.62 18.56
C ASP A 94 15.52 12.34 17.97
N LYS A 95 14.73 13.41 17.85
CA LYS A 95 13.34 13.32 17.35
C LYS A 95 13.24 12.70 15.95
N ARG A 96 14.22 12.91 15.09
CA ARG A 96 14.20 12.39 13.70
C ARG A 96 14.46 10.89 13.71
N GLU A 97 15.42 10.46 14.51
CA GLU A 97 15.76 9.04 14.69
C GLU A 97 14.57 8.25 15.24
N VAL A 98 13.88 8.78 16.25
CA VAL A 98 12.67 8.14 16.82
C VAL A 98 11.56 8.05 15.75
N VAL A 99 11.30 9.12 15.00
CA VAL A 99 10.28 9.11 13.91
C VAL A 99 10.64 8.10 12.85
N GLN A 100 11.92 8.03 12.45
CA GLN A 100 12.40 7.08 11.47
C GLN A 100 12.22 5.64 11.96
N ALA A 101 12.64 5.35 13.18
CA ALA A 101 12.51 4.03 13.79
C ALA A 101 11.04 3.55 13.85
N VAL A 102 10.13 4.41 14.29
CA VAL A 102 8.70 4.07 14.31
C VAL A 102 8.17 3.83 12.89
N SER A 103 8.59 4.62 11.92
CA SER A 103 8.19 4.42 10.51
C SER A 103 8.67 3.08 9.98
N GLU A 104 9.92 2.72 10.23
CA GLU A 104 10.51 1.44 9.82
C GLU A 104 9.83 0.24 10.49
N ILE A 105 9.49 0.35 11.78
CA ILE A 105 8.74 -0.68 12.50
C ILE A 105 7.36 -0.86 11.86
N ILE A 106 6.65 0.23 11.56
CA ILE A 106 5.34 0.18 10.88
C ILE A 106 5.47 -0.50 9.52
N ASP A 107 6.41 -0.07 8.69
CA ASP A 107 6.62 -0.61 7.35
C ASP A 107 6.97 -2.09 7.40
N ASN A 108 7.88 -2.50 8.28
CA ASN A 108 8.27 -3.90 8.44
C ASN A 108 7.09 -4.77 8.89
N ARG A 109 6.25 -4.28 9.81
CA ARG A 109 5.04 -5.00 10.26
C ARG A 109 4.01 -5.11 9.13
N ILE A 110 3.81 -4.06 8.34
CA ILE A 110 2.91 -4.07 7.19
C ILE A 110 3.43 -5.06 6.13
N TYR A 111 4.70 -4.97 5.74
CA TYR A 111 5.28 -5.84 4.70
C TYR A 111 5.28 -7.31 5.11
N SER A 112 5.60 -7.62 6.36
CA SER A 112 5.60 -9.00 6.87
C SER A 112 4.20 -9.63 6.89
N ASN A 113 3.14 -8.83 6.93
CA ASN A 113 1.75 -9.26 6.98
C ASN A 113 0.99 -8.98 5.66
N TYR A 114 1.68 -8.42 4.66
CA TYR A 114 1.07 -8.15 3.35
C TYR A 114 0.94 -9.44 2.54
N ARG A 115 -0.27 -9.72 2.08
CA ARG A 115 -0.52 -10.89 1.24
C ARG A 115 -0.46 -10.52 -0.24
N LEU A 116 0.38 -11.24 -0.99
CA LEU A 116 0.37 -11.21 -2.45
C LEU A 116 -0.65 -12.23 -2.99
N PHE A 117 -1.29 -11.86 -4.08
CA PHE A 117 -2.23 -12.71 -4.81
C PHE A 117 -1.62 -13.16 -6.14
N SER A 118 -2.23 -14.15 -6.80
CA SER A 118 -1.78 -14.65 -8.10
C SER A 118 -1.55 -13.54 -9.13
N ASN A 119 -2.37 -12.49 -9.11
CA ASN A 119 -2.24 -11.32 -9.99
C ASN A 119 -0.88 -10.62 -9.87
N ASN A 120 -0.34 -10.50 -8.65
CA ASN A 120 0.96 -9.88 -8.41
C ASN A 120 2.09 -10.69 -9.05
N PHE A 121 2.05 -12.01 -8.89
CA PHE A 121 3.03 -12.93 -9.46
C PHE A 121 2.96 -12.99 -10.99
N ILE A 122 1.74 -13.01 -11.55
CA ILE A 122 1.53 -12.96 -12.99
C ILE A 122 2.06 -11.65 -13.57
N ALA A 123 1.73 -10.52 -12.93
CA ALA A 123 2.20 -9.21 -13.37
C ALA A 123 3.74 -9.11 -13.34
N TYR A 124 4.37 -9.62 -12.29
CA TYR A 124 5.82 -9.66 -12.20
C TYR A 124 6.45 -10.48 -13.35
N ASP A 125 5.96 -11.71 -13.55
CA ASP A 125 6.48 -12.57 -14.61
C ASP A 125 6.28 -11.97 -16.00
N TRP A 126 5.18 -11.27 -16.25
CA TRP A 126 4.95 -10.56 -17.51
C TRP A 126 5.89 -9.38 -17.72
N LEU A 127 6.05 -8.53 -16.70
CA LEU A 127 6.90 -7.34 -16.80
C LEU A 127 8.38 -7.67 -16.91
N SER A 128 8.82 -8.73 -16.24
CA SER A 128 10.22 -9.18 -16.28
C SER A 128 10.52 -10.15 -17.42
N GLY A 129 9.51 -10.60 -18.17
CA GLY A 129 9.68 -11.61 -19.23
C GLY A 129 10.12 -12.97 -18.70
N THR A 130 9.77 -13.30 -17.45
CA THR A 130 10.19 -14.52 -16.76
C THR A 130 9.02 -15.45 -16.43
N SER A 131 9.32 -16.58 -15.85
CA SER A 131 8.36 -17.53 -15.25
C SER A 131 8.75 -17.89 -13.83
N THR A 132 9.39 -16.95 -13.13
CA THR A 132 9.98 -17.16 -11.80
C THR A 132 8.93 -17.59 -10.77
N PHE A 133 7.73 -17.03 -10.89
CA PHE A 133 6.63 -17.29 -9.96
C PHE A 133 5.51 -18.17 -10.53
N LYS A 134 5.81 -18.98 -11.57
CA LYS A 134 4.81 -19.85 -12.22
C LYS A 134 4.11 -20.82 -11.25
N SER A 135 4.76 -21.21 -10.16
CA SER A 135 4.18 -22.07 -9.12
C SER A 135 3.09 -21.38 -8.25
N HIS A 136 2.99 -20.04 -8.31
CA HIS A 136 2.06 -19.23 -7.52
C HIS A 136 0.73 -18.94 -8.23
N TYR A 137 0.58 -19.39 -9.49
CA TYR A 137 -0.65 -19.20 -10.28
C TYR A 137 -0.83 -20.32 -11.31
N ASN A 138 -2.08 -20.54 -11.71
CA ASN A 138 -2.44 -21.48 -12.79
C ASN A 138 -2.85 -20.72 -14.06
N ASP A 139 -3.05 -21.44 -15.15
CA ASP A 139 -3.37 -20.86 -16.46
C ASP A 139 -4.73 -20.16 -16.46
N LYS A 140 -5.73 -20.70 -15.75
CA LYS A 140 -7.04 -20.05 -15.58
C LYS A 140 -6.92 -18.68 -14.90
N GLN A 141 -6.10 -18.56 -13.87
CA GLN A 141 -5.83 -17.29 -13.18
C GLN A 141 -5.12 -16.31 -14.11
N LYS A 142 -4.15 -16.80 -14.89
CA LYS A 142 -3.43 -16.01 -15.89
C LYS A 142 -4.37 -15.45 -16.95
N ASP A 143 -5.27 -16.28 -17.51
CA ASP A 143 -6.25 -15.86 -18.52
C ASP A 143 -7.26 -14.86 -17.93
N THR A 144 -7.71 -15.09 -16.69
CA THR A 144 -8.62 -14.17 -16.00
C THR A 144 -7.97 -12.81 -15.78
N PHE A 145 -6.72 -12.79 -15.35
CA PHE A 145 -5.98 -11.55 -15.13
C PHE A 145 -5.69 -10.83 -16.46
N LYS A 146 -5.36 -11.59 -17.53
CA LYS A 146 -5.19 -11.03 -18.87
C LYS A 146 -6.48 -10.35 -19.33
N ALA A 147 -7.63 -11.01 -19.25
CA ALA A 147 -8.90 -10.43 -19.63
C ALA A 147 -9.26 -9.17 -18.81
N TYR A 148 -8.83 -9.11 -17.56
CA TYR A 148 -8.99 -7.93 -16.72
C TYR A 148 -8.11 -6.76 -17.20
N THR A 149 -6.84 -7.01 -17.46
CA THR A 149 -5.91 -5.97 -17.95
C THR A 149 -6.28 -5.48 -19.34
N ASP A 150 -6.68 -6.38 -20.27
CA ASP A 150 -7.14 -6.02 -21.60
C ASP A 150 -8.31 -5.02 -21.55
N LYS A 151 -9.26 -5.19 -20.62
CA LYS A 151 -10.37 -4.25 -20.43
C LYS A 151 -9.91 -2.86 -19.96
N ILE A 152 -8.83 -2.79 -19.19
CA ILE A 152 -8.24 -1.51 -18.78
C ILE A 152 -7.58 -0.85 -19.98
N PHE A 153 -6.76 -1.59 -20.73
CA PHE A 153 -6.07 -1.06 -21.91
C PHE A 153 -7.01 -0.57 -23.00
N CYS A 154 -8.07 -1.32 -23.33
CA CYS A 154 -9.07 -0.86 -24.30
C CYS A 154 -9.66 0.51 -23.94
N LYS A 155 -9.97 0.73 -22.65
CA LYS A 155 -10.53 2.01 -22.19
C LYS A 155 -9.52 3.15 -22.05
N LEU A 156 -8.22 2.86 -22.12
CA LEU A 156 -7.18 3.89 -22.14
C LEU A 156 -6.94 4.46 -23.54
N LEU A 157 -7.28 3.68 -24.57
CA LEU A 157 -7.07 4.03 -25.98
C LEU A 157 -8.30 4.73 -26.60
N ASP A 158 -9.47 4.62 -25.96
CA ASP A 158 -10.70 5.36 -26.31
C ASP A 158 -10.66 6.78 -25.72
#